data_f38eed598a066e840af2042fcebdf45c
#
_entry.id   f38eed598a066e840af2042fcebdf45c
#
_cell.length_a   1.000
_cell.length_b   1.000
_cell.length_c   1.000
_cell.angle_alpha   90.00
_cell.angle_beta   90.00
_cell.angle_gamma   90.00
#
_symmetry.space_group_name_H-M   'P 1'
#
loop_
_entity.id
_entity.type
_entity.pdbx_description
1 polymer ?
#
loop_
_entity_poly.entity_id
_entity_poly.type
_entity_poly.pdbx_seq_one_letter_code
_entity_poly.pdbx_strand_id
1 'polypeptide(L)'
;MTEDTAATTEYGSVPDQREPDQAWADRETKDHVRVCMPAEGAYLSVLRTATAGLAARLDFTLDEIEDLRIAVDEACAMLLPQAIPGTNLECGFDLGTDEMTITVSVVAAEPSMPARDTFAWTVLSALAGTVEGRLGPDDQVAIVLRKRRETLSGSRSG
;
A
#
# COMPACT_ATOMS: atom_id res chain seq x y z
N MET A 1 32.79 5.40 40.50
CA MET A 1 32.18 6.39 40.38
C MET A 1 31.87 6.79 39.06
N THR A 2 32.56 6.56 38.10
CA THR A 2 32.32 7.05 36.79
C THR A 2 31.58 6.08 35.94
N GLU A 3 31.24 4.95 36.48
CA GLU A 3 30.62 3.98 35.63
C GLU A 3 29.28 4.41 35.14
N ASP A 4 28.56 5.20 35.88
CA ASP A 4 27.26 5.60 35.45
C ASP A 4 27.31 6.45 34.22
N THR A 5 28.29 7.30 34.12
CA THR A 5 28.39 8.16 32.98
C THR A 5 28.65 7.36 31.73
N ALA A 6 29.47 6.33 31.84
CA ALA A 6 29.77 5.53 30.67
C ALA A 6 28.51 4.82 30.16
N ALA A 7 27.71 4.31 31.06
CA ALA A 7 26.50 3.62 30.63
C ALA A 7 25.57 4.57 29.93
N THR A 8 25.46 5.79 30.43
CA THR A 8 24.57 6.74 29.80
C THR A 8 25.02 7.07 28.40
N THR A 9 26.34 7.22 28.23
CA THR A 9 26.85 7.53 26.92
C THR A 9 26.56 6.45 25.93
N GLU A 10 26.72 5.21 26.34
CA GLU A 10 26.46 4.14 25.42
C GLU A 10 25.03 4.11 25.00
N TYR A 11 24.14 4.38 25.91
CA TYR A 11 22.76 4.31 25.57
C TYR A 11 22.41 5.37 24.55
N GLY A 12 22.94 6.54 24.65
CA GLY A 12 22.63 7.57 23.72
C GLY A 12 23.31 7.42 22.38
N SER A 13 24.29 6.54 22.28
CA SER A 13 24.99 6.40 21.02
C SER A 13 24.58 5.15 20.25
N VAL A 14 23.44 4.59 20.54
CA VAL A 14 22.99 3.43 19.80
C VAL A 14 22.89 3.78 18.33
N PRO A 15 23.52 2.99 17.47
CA PRO A 15 23.47 3.29 16.04
C PRO A 15 22.08 3.10 15.51
N ASP A 16 21.86 3.66 14.35
CA ASP A 16 20.58 3.56 13.71
C ASP A 16 20.30 2.10 13.43
N GLN A 17 19.28 1.57 14.08
CA GLN A 17 18.95 0.18 13.92
C GLN A 17 17.76 -0.02 13.00
N ARG A 18 17.42 0.97 12.22
CA ARG A 18 16.27 0.84 11.37
C ARG A 18 16.45 -0.31 10.39
N GLU A 19 15.35 -1.02 10.17
CA GLU A 19 15.37 -2.10 9.22
C GLU A 19 15.45 -1.56 7.81
N PRO A 20 16.00 -2.33 6.88
CA PRO A 20 16.08 -1.84 5.51
C PRO A 20 14.75 -1.43 4.93
N ASP A 21 13.67 -2.08 5.35
CA ASP A 21 12.38 -1.74 4.80
C ASP A 21 11.84 -0.45 5.37
N GLN A 22 12.51 0.15 6.32
CA GLN A 22 12.08 1.43 6.84
C GLN A 22 12.72 2.59 6.09
N ALA A 23 13.57 2.30 5.13
CA ALA A 23 14.19 3.36 4.37
C ALA A 23 13.16 4.19 3.61
N TRP A 24 12.00 3.61 3.30
CA TRP A 24 10.98 4.37 2.61
C TRP A 24 10.47 5.53 3.48
N ALA A 25 10.63 5.43 4.76
CA ALA A 25 10.14 6.49 5.65
C ALA A 25 10.90 7.79 5.46
N ASP A 26 12.09 7.71 4.91
CA ASP A 26 12.87 8.92 4.71
C ASP A 26 12.57 9.55 3.36
N ARG A 27 11.64 9.00 2.60
CA ARG A 27 11.32 9.55 1.31
C ARG A 27 10.38 10.72 1.46
N GLU A 28 9.95 11.21 0.36
CA GLU A 28 9.11 12.38 0.39
C GLU A 28 7.67 12.12 0.76
N THR A 29 7.27 10.85 0.85
CA THR A 29 5.92 10.58 1.27
C THR A 29 5.75 11.10 2.66
N LYS A 30 4.69 11.82 2.88
CA LYS A 30 4.49 12.40 4.16
C LYS A 30 3.94 11.43 5.17
N ASP A 31 3.05 10.60 4.78
CA ASP A 31 2.43 9.67 5.71
C ASP A 31 2.34 8.29 5.12
N HIS A 32 2.44 7.32 5.99
CA HIS A 32 2.31 5.92 5.59
C HIS A 32 1.38 5.22 6.58
N VAL A 33 0.37 4.54 6.06
CA VAL A 33 -0.57 3.79 6.89
C VAL A 33 -0.52 2.34 6.43
N ARG A 34 -0.47 1.42 7.38
CA ARG A 34 -0.42 0.00 7.05
C ARG A 34 -1.58 -0.72 7.72
N VAL A 35 -2.27 -1.56 6.98
CA VAL A 35 -3.34 -2.39 7.49
C VAL A 35 -2.94 -3.83 7.29
N CYS A 36 -2.99 -4.61 8.36
CA CYS A 36 -2.66 -6.04 8.34
C CYS A 36 -3.89 -6.79 8.78
N MET A 37 -4.32 -7.76 7.99
CA MET A 37 -5.55 -8.49 8.31
C MET A 37 -5.43 -9.93 7.78
N PRO A 38 -6.28 -10.84 8.26
CA PRO A 38 -6.24 -12.20 7.71
C PRO A 38 -6.48 -12.17 6.19
N ALA A 39 -5.78 -13.04 5.48
CA ALA A 39 -5.89 -13.09 4.02
C ALA A 39 -7.17 -13.81 3.63
N GLU A 40 -8.30 -13.21 3.94
CA GLU A 40 -9.62 -13.78 3.69
C GLU A 40 -10.55 -12.70 3.20
N GLY A 41 -11.38 -13.05 2.23
CA GLY A 41 -12.28 -12.07 1.62
C GLY A 41 -13.24 -11.42 2.59
N ALA A 42 -13.54 -12.08 3.71
CA ALA A 42 -14.49 -11.53 4.68
C ALA A 42 -14.02 -10.21 5.28
N TYR A 43 -12.71 -9.93 5.22
CA TYR A 43 -12.18 -8.72 5.83
C TYR A 43 -11.96 -7.58 4.83
N LEU A 44 -12.31 -7.77 3.57
CA LEU A 44 -12.04 -6.74 2.56
C LEU A 44 -12.77 -5.44 2.83
N SER A 45 -13.90 -5.49 3.56
CA SER A 45 -14.61 -4.26 3.87
C SER A 45 -13.74 -3.30 4.68
N VAL A 46 -12.80 -3.83 5.47
CA VAL A 46 -11.90 -2.97 6.23
C VAL A 46 -11.02 -2.17 5.28
N LEU A 47 -10.51 -2.82 4.23
CA LEU A 47 -9.69 -2.13 3.26
C LEU A 47 -10.47 -1.10 2.47
N ARG A 48 -11.72 -1.43 2.10
CA ARG A 48 -12.53 -0.46 1.38
C ARG A 48 -12.72 0.80 2.21
N THR A 49 -13.01 0.62 3.49
CA THR A 49 -13.22 1.76 4.37
C THR A 49 -11.95 2.57 4.56
N ALA A 50 -10.81 1.87 4.76
CA ALA A 50 -9.54 2.56 4.92
C ALA A 50 -9.18 3.33 3.66
N THR A 51 -9.37 2.71 2.50
CA THR A 51 -9.06 3.35 1.23
C THR A 51 -9.88 4.64 1.07
N ALA A 52 -11.18 4.54 1.34
CA ALA A 52 -12.05 5.71 1.17
C ALA A 52 -11.66 6.83 2.14
N GLY A 53 -11.38 6.49 3.39
CA GLY A 53 -11.02 7.51 4.37
C GLY A 53 -9.73 8.20 4.03
N LEU A 54 -8.73 7.44 3.59
CA LEU A 54 -7.44 8.03 3.27
C LEU A 54 -7.50 8.84 1.98
N ALA A 55 -8.25 8.37 0.99
CA ALA A 55 -8.40 9.11 -0.26
C ALA A 55 -9.14 10.42 -0.01
N ALA A 56 -10.15 10.39 0.86
CA ALA A 56 -10.87 11.61 1.20
C ALA A 56 -9.93 12.61 1.87
N ARG A 57 -8.99 12.12 2.67
CA ARG A 57 -8.05 13.00 3.33
C ARG A 57 -7.16 13.72 2.32
N LEU A 58 -6.93 13.15 1.16
CA LEU A 58 -6.15 13.77 0.11
C LEU A 58 -7.01 14.56 -0.86
N ASP A 59 -8.28 14.75 -0.53
CA ASP A 59 -9.21 15.53 -1.36
C ASP A 59 -9.45 14.92 -2.73
N PHE A 60 -9.42 13.61 -2.81
CA PHE A 60 -9.83 12.94 -4.05
C PHE A 60 -11.33 13.12 -4.22
N THR A 61 -11.80 13.15 -5.45
CA THR A 61 -13.22 13.28 -5.71
C THR A 61 -13.94 11.99 -5.35
N LEU A 62 -15.26 12.05 -5.23
CA LEU A 62 -16.05 10.86 -4.92
C LEU A 62 -15.84 9.78 -5.97
N ASP A 63 -15.77 10.18 -7.25
CA ASP A 63 -15.55 9.20 -8.30
C ASP A 63 -14.18 8.56 -8.18
N GLU A 64 -13.16 9.33 -7.86
CA GLU A 64 -11.82 8.78 -7.68
C GLU A 64 -11.77 7.85 -6.48
N ILE A 65 -12.47 8.19 -5.41
CA ILE A 65 -12.52 7.35 -4.22
C ILE A 65 -13.19 6.02 -4.56
N GLU A 66 -14.27 6.07 -5.32
CA GLU A 66 -14.97 4.85 -5.69
C GLU A 66 -14.10 3.99 -6.60
N ASP A 67 -13.41 4.62 -7.56
CA ASP A 67 -12.50 3.89 -8.42
C ASP A 67 -11.41 3.18 -7.62
N LEU A 68 -10.86 3.87 -6.61
CA LEU A 68 -9.82 3.26 -5.78
C LEU A 68 -10.36 2.11 -4.95
N ARG A 69 -11.58 2.24 -4.44
CA ARG A 69 -12.17 1.15 -3.66
C ARG A 69 -12.33 -0.10 -4.52
N ILE A 70 -12.81 0.08 -5.76
CA ILE A 70 -12.97 -1.04 -6.67
C ILE A 70 -11.61 -1.61 -7.05
N ALA A 71 -10.63 -0.74 -7.28
CA ALA A 71 -9.29 -1.19 -7.65
C ALA A 71 -8.66 -2.03 -6.55
N VAL A 72 -8.82 -1.63 -5.29
CA VAL A 72 -8.29 -2.40 -4.17
C VAL A 72 -8.98 -3.76 -4.08
N ASP A 73 -10.30 -3.79 -4.29
CA ASP A 73 -11.02 -5.06 -4.29
C ASP A 73 -10.50 -5.99 -5.39
N GLU A 74 -10.27 -5.45 -6.59
CA GLU A 74 -9.77 -6.25 -7.69
C GLU A 74 -8.36 -6.75 -7.41
N ALA A 75 -7.50 -5.90 -6.87
CA ALA A 75 -6.15 -6.32 -6.53
C ALA A 75 -6.18 -7.46 -5.51
N CYS A 76 -7.04 -7.36 -4.50
CA CYS A 76 -7.16 -8.41 -3.51
C CYS A 76 -7.70 -9.68 -4.12
N ALA A 77 -8.67 -9.56 -5.03
CA ALA A 77 -9.24 -10.74 -5.68
C ALA A 77 -8.20 -11.47 -6.51
N MET A 78 -7.22 -10.76 -7.05
CA MET A 78 -6.16 -11.39 -7.81
C MET A 78 -5.12 -12.06 -6.93
N LEU A 79 -4.91 -11.55 -5.72
CA LEU A 79 -3.87 -12.07 -4.84
C LEU A 79 -4.36 -13.14 -3.87
N LEU A 80 -5.60 -13.03 -3.39
CA LEU A 80 -6.08 -13.96 -2.38
C LEU A 80 -6.04 -15.43 -2.79
N PRO A 81 -6.30 -15.78 -4.07
CA PRO A 81 -6.26 -17.19 -4.43
C PRO A 81 -4.92 -17.87 -4.20
N GLN A 82 -3.83 -17.11 -4.24
CA GLN A 82 -2.52 -17.73 -4.02
C GLN A 82 -2.01 -17.55 -2.60
N ALA A 83 -2.75 -16.89 -1.74
CA ALA A 83 -2.31 -16.68 -0.37
C ALA A 83 -2.31 -17.98 0.40
N ILE A 84 -1.30 -18.20 1.24
CA ILE A 84 -1.24 -19.37 2.10
C ILE A 84 -2.31 -19.22 3.17
N PRO A 85 -3.16 -20.24 3.36
CA PRO A 85 -4.21 -20.15 4.39
C PRO A 85 -3.60 -19.88 5.75
N GLY A 86 -4.25 -19.03 6.52
CA GLY A 86 -3.77 -18.71 7.86
C GLY A 86 -2.75 -17.60 7.91
N THR A 87 -2.38 -17.04 6.76
CA THR A 87 -1.46 -15.91 6.76
C THR A 87 -2.23 -14.62 6.61
N ASN A 88 -1.51 -13.51 6.61
CA ASN A 88 -2.13 -12.20 6.54
C ASN A 88 -1.96 -11.55 5.18
N LEU A 89 -2.90 -10.69 4.86
CA LEU A 89 -2.79 -9.77 3.74
C LEU A 89 -2.36 -8.43 4.34
N GLU A 90 -1.42 -7.78 3.69
CA GLU A 90 -0.98 -6.46 4.14
C GLU A 90 -1.28 -5.44 3.08
N CYS A 91 -1.73 -4.28 3.50
CA CYS A 91 -2.01 -3.20 2.60
C CYS A 91 -1.35 -1.95 3.13
N GLY A 92 -0.44 -1.39 2.35
CA GLY A 92 0.25 -0.17 2.71
C GLY A 92 -0.27 0.99 1.87
N PHE A 93 -0.44 2.13 2.50
CA PHE A 93 -0.88 3.35 1.84
C PHE A 93 0.18 4.41 2.03
N ASP A 94 0.75 4.88 0.93
CA ASP A 94 1.71 5.98 0.98
C ASP A 94 0.99 7.21 0.49
N LEU A 95 0.87 8.21 1.35
CA LEU A 95 0.08 9.40 1.07
C LEU A 95 1.00 10.54 0.71
N GLY A 96 1.02 10.89 -0.55
CA GLY A 96 1.77 12.05 -1.01
C GLY A 96 0.89 13.29 -0.96
N THR A 97 1.32 14.34 -1.59
CA THR A 97 0.57 15.59 -1.61
C THR A 97 -0.68 15.46 -2.46
N ASP A 98 -0.56 14.90 -3.65
CA ASP A 98 -1.68 14.75 -4.55
C ASP A 98 -1.73 13.34 -5.14
N GLU A 99 -1.07 12.39 -4.52
CA GLU A 99 -0.96 11.05 -5.06
C GLU A 99 -1.01 10.05 -3.94
N MET A 100 -1.64 8.92 -4.18
CA MET A 100 -1.70 7.84 -3.22
C MET A 100 -1.15 6.59 -3.87
N THR A 101 -0.25 5.90 -3.18
CA THR A 101 0.26 4.61 -3.63
C THR A 101 -0.25 3.55 -2.67
N ILE A 102 -0.90 2.54 -3.21
CA ILE A 102 -1.47 1.46 -2.41
C ILE A 102 -0.75 0.17 -2.80
N THR A 103 -0.19 -0.51 -1.83
CA THR A 103 0.51 -1.78 -2.07
C THR A 103 -0.23 -2.87 -1.32
N VAL A 104 -0.78 -3.82 -2.06
CA VAL A 104 -1.46 -4.97 -1.46
C VAL A 104 -0.55 -6.17 -1.64
N SER A 105 -0.30 -6.92 -0.58
CA SER A 105 0.61 -8.07 -0.67
C SER A 105 0.11 -9.25 0.15
N VAL A 106 0.46 -10.44 -0.31
CA VAL A 106 0.18 -11.69 0.39
C VAL A 106 1.42 -12.56 0.30
N VAL A 107 1.48 -13.59 1.15
CA VAL A 107 2.53 -14.61 1.10
C VAL A 107 1.95 -15.81 0.37
N ALA A 108 2.67 -16.32 -0.62
CA ALA A 108 2.19 -17.45 -1.44
C ALA A 108 3.19 -18.60 -1.36
N ALA A 109 2.68 -19.83 -1.43
CA ALA A 109 3.56 -20.99 -1.44
C ALA A 109 4.37 -21.03 -2.73
N GLU A 110 3.73 -20.67 -3.83
CA GLU A 110 4.40 -20.60 -5.12
C GLU A 110 4.07 -19.26 -5.74
N PRO A 111 4.83 -18.24 -5.36
CA PRO A 111 4.50 -16.87 -5.81
C PRO A 111 4.50 -16.77 -7.33
N SER A 112 3.47 -16.13 -7.84
CA SER A 112 3.30 -15.97 -9.27
C SER A 112 2.86 -14.56 -9.56
N MET A 113 3.51 -13.92 -10.52
CA MET A 113 3.13 -12.57 -10.92
C MET A 113 1.72 -12.60 -11.48
N PRO A 114 0.88 -11.65 -11.10
CA PRO A 114 -0.45 -11.57 -11.68
C PRO A 114 -0.36 -11.41 -13.20
N ALA A 115 -1.23 -12.10 -13.92
CA ALA A 115 -1.24 -12.03 -15.37
C ALA A 115 -1.73 -10.67 -15.82
N ARG A 116 -0.99 -10.06 -16.73
CA ARG A 116 -1.31 -8.71 -17.17
C ARG A 116 -2.18 -8.66 -18.40
N ASP A 117 -2.47 -9.80 -18.99
CA ASP A 117 -3.29 -9.85 -20.20
C ASP A 117 -4.72 -10.29 -19.88
N THR A 118 -5.16 -10.13 -18.64
CA THR A 118 -6.50 -10.54 -18.26
C THR A 118 -7.42 -9.33 -18.22
N PHE A 119 -8.72 -9.60 -18.27
CA PHE A 119 -9.72 -8.56 -18.14
C PHE A 119 -9.58 -7.87 -16.78
N ALA A 120 -9.29 -8.65 -15.74
CA ALA A 120 -9.15 -8.07 -14.39
C ALA A 120 -8.02 -7.04 -14.36
N TRP A 121 -6.91 -7.32 -15.01
CA TRP A 121 -5.81 -6.37 -15.04
C TRP A 121 -6.19 -5.12 -15.83
N THR A 122 -6.96 -5.29 -16.90
CA THR A 122 -7.42 -4.15 -17.69
C THR A 122 -8.31 -3.25 -16.84
N VAL A 123 -9.23 -3.85 -16.09
CA VAL A 123 -10.11 -3.08 -15.20
C VAL A 123 -9.27 -2.34 -14.17
N LEU A 124 -8.33 -3.06 -13.57
CA LEU A 124 -7.49 -2.48 -12.53
C LEU A 124 -6.72 -1.28 -13.06
N SER A 125 -6.15 -1.42 -14.25
CA SER A 125 -5.37 -0.34 -14.85
C SER A 125 -6.23 0.87 -15.18
N ALA A 126 -7.46 0.63 -15.60
CA ALA A 126 -8.36 1.73 -15.92
C ALA A 126 -8.76 2.51 -14.68
N LEU A 127 -8.91 1.84 -13.55
CA LEU A 127 -9.38 2.49 -12.34
C LEU A 127 -8.25 3.15 -11.54
N ALA A 128 -7.08 2.53 -11.55
CA ALA A 128 -6.02 2.97 -10.63
C ALA A 128 -4.96 3.87 -11.25
N GLY A 129 -4.96 4.04 -12.54
CA GLY A 129 -3.92 4.85 -13.17
C GLY A 129 -2.70 4.02 -13.48
N THR A 130 -1.81 3.81 -12.54
CA THR A 130 -0.62 2.98 -12.74
C THR A 130 -0.71 1.74 -11.89
N VAL A 131 -0.45 0.58 -12.48
CA VAL A 131 -0.53 -0.69 -11.78
C VAL A 131 0.72 -1.49 -12.07
N GLU A 132 1.28 -2.10 -11.03
CA GLU A 132 2.49 -2.87 -11.17
C GLU A 132 2.41 -4.11 -10.29
N GLY A 133 2.83 -5.27 -10.80
CA GLY A 133 2.94 -6.46 -9.99
C GLY A 133 4.37 -6.64 -9.54
N ARG A 134 4.58 -7.21 -8.37
CA ARG A 134 5.92 -7.41 -7.82
C ARG A 134 6.00 -8.73 -7.08
N LEU A 135 7.15 -9.38 -7.19
CA LEU A 135 7.50 -10.49 -6.34
C LEU A 135 8.51 -9.97 -5.34
N GLY A 136 8.22 -10.12 -4.07
CA GLY A 136 9.11 -9.63 -3.03
C GLY A 136 9.85 -10.74 -2.34
N PRO A 137 10.61 -10.41 -1.30
CA PRO A 137 11.32 -11.42 -0.52
C PRO A 137 10.34 -12.23 0.29
N ASP A 138 10.76 -13.40 0.73
CA ASP A 138 9.95 -14.25 1.61
C ASP A 138 8.62 -14.64 0.96
N ASP A 139 8.69 -14.93 -0.35
CA ASP A 139 7.54 -15.45 -1.10
C ASP A 139 6.36 -14.49 -1.15
N GLN A 140 6.63 -13.21 -1.09
CA GLN A 140 5.57 -12.23 -1.18
C GLN A 140 5.22 -11.92 -2.62
N VAL A 141 3.93 -11.70 -2.86
CA VAL A 141 3.42 -11.25 -4.13
C VAL A 141 2.64 -9.99 -3.86
N ALA A 142 2.87 -8.95 -4.64
CA ALA A 142 2.22 -7.67 -4.39
C ALA A 142 1.71 -7.05 -5.67
N ILE A 143 0.70 -6.22 -5.53
CA ILE A 143 0.21 -5.35 -6.58
C ILE A 143 0.29 -3.94 -6.04
N VAL A 144 0.89 -3.05 -6.82
CA VAL A 144 1.06 -1.66 -6.44
C VAL A 144 0.20 -0.81 -7.35
N LEU A 145 -0.67 -0.01 -6.74
CA LEU A 145 -1.55 0.91 -7.43
C LEU A 145 -1.11 2.32 -7.12
N ARG A 146 -1.06 3.17 -8.13
CA ARG A 146 -0.68 4.56 -7.89
C ARG A 146 -1.67 5.46 -8.62
N LYS A 147 -2.32 6.32 -7.87
CA LYS A 147 -3.33 7.20 -8.41
C LYS A 147 -3.02 8.63 -8.02
N ARG A 148 -2.98 9.50 -9.01
CA ARG A 148 -2.77 10.92 -8.76
C ARG A 148 -4.12 11.61 -8.77
N ARG A 149 -4.34 12.52 -7.82
CA ARG A 149 -5.58 13.26 -7.76
C ARG A 149 -5.70 14.15 -8.98
N GLU A 150 -6.88 14.16 -9.57
CA GLU A 150 -7.09 15.01 -10.71
C GLU A 150 -7.17 16.44 -10.26
N THR A 151 -6.59 17.34 -11.04
CA THR A 151 -6.68 18.73 -10.69
C THR A 151 -7.87 19.29 -11.44
N LEU A 152 -8.53 20.24 -10.79
CA LEU A 152 -9.66 20.86 -11.41
C LEU A 152 -9.29 22.18 -12.05
N SER A 153 -8.02 22.40 -12.29
CA SER A 153 -7.60 23.68 -12.78
C SER A 153 -8.19 24.02 -14.11
N GLY A 154 -8.46 23.07 -14.93
CA GLY A 154 -8.97 23.39 -16.21
C GLY A 154 -10.33 23.99 -16.19
N SER A 155 -11.00 23.75 -15.15
CA SER A 155 -12.34 24.17 -15.17
C SER A 155 -12.51 25.64 -15.08
N ARG A 156 -11.51 26.37 -14.83
CA ARG A 156 -11.66 27.61 -14.60
C ARG A 156 -11.71 28.38 -15.67
N SER A 157 -11.45 28.09 -16.58
CA SER A 157 -11.35 28.89 -17.63
C SER A 157 -12.56 29.64 -17.87
N GLY A 158 -13.51 29.51 -17.34
CA GLY A 158 -14.75 30.17 -17.65
C GLY A 158 -14.69 31.61 -17.89
#